data_bd74a868260aaa8c618567b498a1d6ab
#
_entry.id   bd74a868260aaa8c618567b498a1d6ab
#
_cell.length_a   1.000
_cell.length_b   1.000
_cell.length_c   1.000
_cell.angle_alpha   90.00
_cell.angle_beta   90.00
_cell.angle_gamma   90.00
#
_symmetry.space_group_name_H-M   'P 1'
#
loop_
_entity.id
_entity.type
_entity.pdbx_description
1 polymer ?
#
loop_
_entity_poly.entity_id
_entity_poly.type
_entity_poly.pdbx_seq_one_letter_code
_entity_poly.pdbx_strand_id
1 'polypeptide(L)'
;MIGKLIYNRLSTNGAILAYVGTKIYPDIVPQNVQYPFVVYTIVNSLPVDFKDGQSNLEEITLQIDVYTQSYDDTQDLSNLIRNRLDRFVGTVEGVEVQSIKYMSATSQVFNAELSVYWMSIDFMIKMKR
;
A
#
# COMPACT_ATOMS: atom_id res chain seq x y z
N MET A 1 3.28 9.70 11.01
CA MET A 1 3.63 8.32 10.64
C MET A 1 3.23 8.04 9.21
N ILE A 2 4.00 7.19 8.57
CA ILE A 2 3.79 6.87 7.15
C ILE A 2 2.41 6.28 6.87
N GLY A 3 1.83 5.55 7.81
CA GLY A 3 0.51 4.95 7.63
C GLY A 3 -0.57 5.96 7.28
N LYS A 4 -0.54 7.14 7.88
CA LYS A 4 -1.50 8.20 7.57
C LYS A 4 -1.36 8.69 6.13
N LEU A 5 -0.12 8.80 5.63
CA LEU A 5 0.13 9.21 4.27
C LEU A 5 -0.41 8.16 3.29
N ILE A 6 -0.15 6.88 3.55
CA ILE A 6 -0.63 5.81 2.68
C ILE A 6 -2.15 5.78 2.66
N TYR A 7 -2.79 5.85 3.81
CA TYR A 7 -4.24 5.91 3.88
C TYR A 7 -4.80 7.10 3.10
N ASN A 8 -4.20 8.27 3.28
CA ASN A 8 -4.62 9.48 2.57
C ASN A 8 -4.49 9.31 1.05
N ARG A 9 -3.35 8.80 0.58
CA ARG A 9 -3.12 8.61 -0.86
C ARG A 9 -4.16 7.68 -1.47
N LEU A 10 -4.50 6.60 -0.78
CA LEU A 10 -5.47 5.64 -1.28
C LEU A 10 -6.90 6.14 -1.14
N SER A 11 -7.24 6.74 -0.01
CA SER A 11 -8.62 7.16 0.28
C SER A 11 -9.05 8.45 -0.43
N THR A 12 -8.12 9.18 -1.03
CA THR A 12 -8.44 10.38 -1.80
C THR A 12 -8.44 10.13 -3.31
N ASN A 13 -8.25 8.89 -3.76
CA ASN A 13 -8.32 8.54 -5.17
C ASN A 13 -9.70 7.99 -5.51
N GLY A 14 -10.44 8.71 -6.35
CA GLY A 14 -11.82 8.33 -6.69
C GLY A 14 -11.94 6.99 -7.40
N ALA A 15 -10.96 6.62 -8.23
CA ALA A 15 -10.98 5.35 -8.94
C ALA A 15 -10.80 4.17 -7.96
N ILE A 16 -9.91 4.31 -6.97
CA ILE A 16 -9.73 3.29 -5.94
C ILE A 16 -11.00 3.19 -5.08
N LEU A 17 -11.57 4.32 -4.67
CA LEU A 17 -12.78 4.34 -3.86
C LEU A 17 -13.98 3.71 -4.59
N ALA A 18 -14.00 3.77 -5.91
CA ALA A 18 -15.05 3.13 -6.69
C ALA A 18 -15.07 1.60 -6.50
N TYR A 19 -13.92 1.00 -6.20
CA TYR A 19 -13.83 -0.43 -5.91
C TYR A 19 -14.08 -0.76 -4.44
N VAL A 20 -13.43 -0.05 -3.52
CA VAL A 20 -13.38 -0.46 -2.12
C VAL A 20 -14.15 0.45 -1.16
N GLY A 21 -14.56 1.65 -1.61
CA GLY A 21 -15.19 2.62 -0.72
C GLY A 21 -14.23 2.99 0.40
N THR A 22 -14.67 2.83 1.65
CA THR A 22 -13.85 3.13 2.82
C THR A 22 -13.09 1.90 3.35
N LYS A 23 -13.11 0.78 2.64
CA LYS A 23 -12.52 -0.49 3.11
C LYS A 23 -11.04 -0.58 2.82
N ILE A 24 -10.27 0.30 3.45
CA ILE A 24 -8.81 0.37 3.38
C ILE A 24 -8.32 0.29 4.83
N TYR A 25 -7.64 -0.81 5.18
CA TYR A 25 -7.33 -1.12 6.58
C TYR A 25 -5.83 -1.28 6.82
N PRO A 26 -5.33 -0.81 7.98
CA PRO A 26 -3.96 -1.10 8.38
C PRO A 26 -3.88 -2.48 9.07
N ASP A 27 -2.93 -3.29 8.64
CA ASP A 27 -2.55 -4.58 9.23
C ASP A 27 -3.65 -5.63 9.29
N ILE A 28 -4.77 -5.34 9.94
CA ILE A 28 -5.82 -6.32 10.25
C ILE A 28 -7.16 -5.86 9.70
N VAL A 29 -7.87 -6.79 9.11
CA VAL A 29 -9.22 -6.54 8.58
C VAL A 29 -10.24 -6.84 9.67
N PRO A 30 -11.22 -5.93 9.92
CA PRO A 30 -12.30 -6.23 10.83
C PRO A 30 -13.10 -7.47 10.38
N GLN A 31 -13.76 -8.13 11.33
CA GLN A 31 -14.60 -9.29 11.00
C GLN A 31 -15.77 -8.87 10.12
N ASN A 32 -16.18 -9.79 9.26
CA ASN A 32 -17.37 -9.63 8.40
C ASN A 32 -17.29 -8.49 7.39
N VAL A 33 -16.07 -8.13 6.98
CA VAL A 33 -15.87 -7.16 5.90
C VAL A 33 -16.10 -7.84 4.56
N GLN A 34 -16.91 -7.23 3.72
CA GLN A 34 -17.19 -7.75 2.40
C GLN A 34 -16.13 -7.31 1.39
N TYR A 35 -15.88 -8.17 0.42
CA TYR A 35 -14.97 -7.84 -0.68
C TYR A 35 -15.60 -6.82 -1.62
N PRO A 36 -14.80 -6.01 -2.33
CA PRO A 36 -13.34 -5.95 -2.25
C PRO A 36 -12.86 -5.09 -1.09
N PHE A 37 -11.65 -5.34 -0.62
CA PHE A 37 -10.99 -4.47 0.36
C PHE A 37 -9.48 -4.52 0.16
N VAL A 38 -8.79 -3.55 0.80
CA VAL A 38 -7.34 -3.39 0.71
C VAL A 38 -6.77 -3.31 2.11
N VAL A 39 -5.64 -3.99 2.32
CA VAL A 39 -4.89 -3.95 3.58
C VAL A 39 -3.49 -3.43 3.29
N TYR A 40 -3.01 -2.46 4.07
CA TYR A 40 -1.64 -1.99 3.96
C TYR A 40 -0.88 -2.30 5.26
N THR A 41 0.36 -2.78 5.10
CA THR A 41 1.19 -3.22 6.22
C THR A 41 2.60 -2.65 6.09
N ILE A 42 3.11 -2.07 7.17
CA ILE A 42 4.51 -1.68 7.25
C ILE A 42 5.29 -2.91 7.67
N VAL A 43 5.99 -3.52 6.73
CA VAL A 43 6.70 -4.78 6.97
C VAL A 43 8.01 -4.54 7.70
N ASN A 44 8.68 -3.44 7.36
CA ASN A 44 10.00 -3.14 7.89
C ASN A 44 10.25 -1.64 7.87
N SER A 45 11.04 -1.16 8.82
CA SER A 45 11.43 0.24 8.91
C SER A 45 12.86 0.31 9.41
N LEU A 46 13.76 0.85 8.59
CA LEU A 46 15.17 0.93 8.88
C LEU A 46 15.69 2.36 8.73
N PRO A 47 16.54 2.84 9.66
CA PRO A 47 17.18 4.13 9.43
C PRO A 47 18.17 4.02 8.26
N VAL A 48 18.29 5.13 7.53
CA VAL A 48 19.31 5.24 6.49
C VAL A 48 20.48 6.04 7.06
N ASP A 49 21.63 5.40 7.16
CA ASP A 49 22.83 6.04 7.70
C ASP A 49 23.84 6.27 6.59
N PHE A 50 24.51 7.43 6.66
CA PHE A 50 25.62 7.73 5.77
C PHE A 50 26.93 7.27 6.40
N LYS A 51 27.95 7.13 5.56
CA LYS A 51 29.28 6.71 5.97
C LYS A 51 29.85 7.61 7.08
N ASP A 52 29.55 8.89 7.01
CA ASP A 52 30.09 9.90 7.92
C ASP A 52 29.11 10.35 8.99
N GLY A 53 28.00 9.62 9.18
CA GLY A 53 27.03 9.97 10.21
C GLY A 53 25.62 9.46 9.90
N GLN A 54 24.69 9.88 10.75
CA GLN A 54 23.30 9.50 10.61
C GLN A 54 22.57 10.49 9.71
N SER A 55 21.71 9.96 8.85
CA SER A 55 20.76 10.81 8.13
C SER A 55 19.45 10.87 8.91
N ASN A 56 18.58 11.81 8.56
CA ASN A 56 17.22 11.85 9.09
C ASN A 56 16.22 11.13 8.18
N LEU A 57 16.72 10.26 7.32
CA LEU A 57 15.90 9.44 6.42
C LEU A 57 15.64 8.08 7.00
N GLU A 58 14.49 7.54 6.66
CA GLU A 58 14.07 6.21 7.05
C GLU A 58 13.60 5.46 5.81
N GLU A 59 13.99 4.20 5.71
CA GLU A 59 13.59 3.33 4.61
C GLU A 59 12.55 2.35 5.10
N ILE A 60 11.40 2.34 4.43
CA ILE A 60 10.24 1.56 4.86
C ILE A 60 9.83 0.63 3.73
N THR A 61 9.59 -0.63 4.08
CA THR A 61 8.99 -1.59 3.17
C THR A 61 7.50 -1.65 3.45
N LEU A 62 6.70 -1.33 2.43
CA LEU A 62 5.25 -1.32 2.50
C LEU A 62 4.71 -2.47 1.66
N GLN A 63 3.79 -3.22 2.22
CA GLN A 63 3.05 -4.25 1.51
C GLN A 63 1.59 -3.87 1.44
N ILE A 64 1.01 -3.95 0.24
CA ILE A 64 -0.41 -3.71 0.05
C ILE A 64 -1.04 -4.98 -0.50
N ASP A 65 -2.04 -5.48 0.21
CA ASP A 65 -2.77 -6.68 -0.18
C ASP A 65 -4.15 -6.28 -0.68
N VAL A 66 -4.50 -6.80 -1.85
CA VAL A 66 -5.77 -6.53 -2.52
C VAL A 66 -6.58 -7.82 -2.55
N TYR A 67 -7.81 -7.75 -2.04
CA TYR A 67 -8.72 -8.90 -1.98
C TYR A 67 -9.99 -8.57 -2.75
N THR A 68 -10.32 -9.38 -3.75
CA THR A 68 -11.56 -9.22 -4.53
C THR A 68 -12.18 -10.57 -4.84
N GLN A 69 -13.38 -10.55 -5.41
CA GLN A 69 -14.05 -11.75 -5.89
C GLN A 69 -14.01 -11.86 -7.43
N SER A 70 -13.22 -11.00 -8.08
CA SER A 70 -13.11 -10.98 -9.53
C SER A 70 -11.63 -10.88 -9.94
N TYR A 71 -11.23 -11.72 -10.90
CA TYR A 71 -9.87 -11.66 -11.45
C TYR A 71 -9.56 -10.28 -12.00
N ASP A 72 -10.45 -9.76 -12.83
CA ASP A 72 -10.23 -8.46 -13.47
C ASP A 72 -10.16 -7.33 -12.45
N ASP A 73 -11.03 -7.37 -11.45
CA ASP A 73 -11.03 -6.33 -10.40
C ASP A 73 -9.73 -6.33 -9.61
N THR A 74 -9.17 -7.50 -9.33
CA THR A 74 -7.88 -7.59 -8.63
C THR A 74 -6.78 -6.95 -9.45
N GLN A 75 -6.72 -7.23 -10.74
CA GLN A 75 -5.71 -6.66 -11.63
C GLN A 75 -5.88 -5.15 -11.77
N ASP A 76 -7.08 -4.69 -11.99
CA ASP A 76 -7.37 -3.28 -12.19
C ASP A 76 -7.10 -2.46 -10.93
N LEU A 77 -7.56 -2.95 -9.77
CA LEU A 77 -7.36 -2.28 -8.50
C LEU A 77 -5.87 -2.22 -8.14
N SER A 78 -5.15 -3.31 -8.39
CA SER A 78 -3.69 -3.35 -8.15
C SER A 78 -2.95 -2.33 -9.01
N ASN A 79 -3.33 -2.18 -10.27
CA ASN A 79 -2.74 -1.18 -11.14
C ASN A 79 -3.06 0.25 -10.70
N LEU A 80 -4.27 0.51 -10.24
CA LEU A 80 -4.64 1.82 -9.72
C LEU A 80 -3.81 2.19 -8.49
N ILE A 81 -3.62 1.23 -7.59
CA ILE A 81 -2.82 1.44 -6.38
C ILE A 81 -1.37 1.69 -6.74
N ARG A 82 -0.81 0.87 -7.64
CA ARG A 82 0.56 1.06 -8.10
C ARG A 82 0.75 2.45 -8.70
N ASN A 83 -0.12 2.87 -9.59
CA ASN A 83 -0.01 4.17 -10.24
C ASN A 83 -0.18 5.32 -9.25
N ARG A 84 -0.98 5.12 -8.21
CA ARG A 84 -1.20 6.15 -7.20
C ARG A 84 0.01 6.36 -6.30
N LEU A 85 0.74 5.29 -5.98
CA LEU A 85 1.85 5.33 -5.02
C LEU A 85 3.21 5.42 -5.68
N ASP A 86 3.42 4.75 -6.81
CA ASP A 86 4.74 4.70 -7.43
C ASP A 86 5.22 6.08 -7.86
N ARG A 87 6.46 6.40 -7.48
CA ARG A 87 7.13 7.66 -7.80
C ARG A 87 6.54 8.90 -7.13
N PHE A 88 5.73 8.70 -6.09
CA PHE A 88 5.21 9.84 -5.35
C PHE A 88 6.31 10.50 -4.52
N VAL A 89 6.35 11.83 -4.55
CA VAL A 89 7.23 12.67 -3.73
C VAL A 89 6.36 13.80 -3.19
N GLY A 90 6.47 14.07 -1.90
CA GLY A 90 5.74 15.18 -1.32
C GLY A 90 5.48 15.00 0.16
N THR A 91 4.75 15.95 0.73
CA THR A 91 4.40 15.95 2.15
C THR A 91 2.89 15.83 2.30
N VAL A 92 2.45 14.81 3.03
CA VAL A 92 1.04 14.57 3.33
C VAL A 92 0.91 14.20 4.80
N GLU A 93 -0.05 14.80 5.49
CA GLU A 93 -0.31 14.54 6.91
C GLU A 93 0.96 14.73 7.77
N GLY A 94 1.78 15.72 7.43
CA GLY A 94 3.02 16.00 8.14
C GLY A 94 4.17 15.05 7.84
N VAL A 95 3.98 14.10 6.94
CA VAL A 95 5.01 13.12 6.55
C VAL A 95 5.62 13.53 5.23
N GLU A 96 6.94 13.74 5.20
CA GLU A 96 7.68 14.10 3.99
C GLU A 96 8.28 12.86 3.36
N VAL A 97 7.82 12.52 2.16
CA VAL A 97 8.29 11.36 1.40
C VAL A 97 9.28 11.81 0.34
N GLN A 98 10.47 11.23 0.36
CA GLN A 98 11.51 11.46 -0.63
C GLN A 98 11.28 10.62 -1.90
N SER A 99 10.82 9.38 -1.72
CA SER A 99 10.52 8.50 -2.83
C SER A 99 9.62 7.35 -2.41
N ILE A 100 8.77 6.91 -3.32
CA ILE A 100 8.08 5.62 -3.23
C ILE A 100 8.41 4.87 -4.53
N LYS A 101 8.90 3.64 -4.38
CA LYS A 101 9.31 2.83 -5.51
C LYS A 101 8.57 1.49 -5.48
N TYR A 102 7.90 1.19 -6.58
CA TYR A 102 7.32 -0.14 -6.77
C TYR A 102 8.44 -1.17 -6.86
N MET A 103 8.35 -2.24 -6.08
CA MET A 103 9.37 -3.27 -6.02
C MET A 103 8.95 -4.55 -6.75
N SER A 104 7.80 -5.08 -6.38
CA SER A 104 7.34 -6.35 -6.93
C SER A 104 5.88 -6.57 -6.61
N ALA A 105 5.27 -7.53 -7.31
CA ALA A 105 3.94 -8.00 -6.99
C ALA A 105 3.96 -9.52 -6.97
N THR A 106 3.29 -10.10 -5.98
CA THR A 106 3.07 -11.55 -5.94
C THR A 106 2.01 -11.89 -6.97
N SER A 107 2.21 -13.01 -7.67
CA SER A 107 1.22 -13.49 -8.61
C SER A 107 -0.14 -13.65 -7.94
N GLN A 108 -1.19 -13.37 -8.69
CA GLN A 108 -2.54 -13.47 -8.21
C GLN A 108 -2.86 -14.89 -7.76
N VAL A 109 -3.37 -15.02 -6.54
CA VAL A 109 -3.71 -16.31 -5.93
C VAL A 109 -5.22 -16.37 -5.76
N PHE A 110 -5.81 -17.53 -6.08
CA PHE A 110 -7.24 -17.77 -5.89
C PHE A 110 -7.46 -18.73 -4.72
N ASN A 111 -8.30 -18.30 -3.76
CA ASN A 111 -8.73 -19.16 -2.67
C ASN A 111 -10.10 -19.75 -3.03
N ALA A 112 -10.13 -21.06 -3.36
CA ALA A 112 -11.35 -21.71 -3.83
C ALA A 112 -12.44 -21.81 -2.74
N GLU A 113 -12.06 -21.94 -1.47
CA GLU A 113 -13.03 -22.04 -0.38
C GLU A 113 -13.80 -20.74 -0.19
N LEU A 114 -13.11 -19.60 -0.31
CA LEU A 114 -13.70 -18.28 -0.10
C LEU A 114 -14.12 -17.62 -1.42
N SER A 115 -13.77 -18.20 -2.56
CA SER A 115 -13.97 -17.60 -3.89
C SER A 115 -13.37 -16.20 -3.99
N VAL A 116 -12.12 -16.05 -3.49
CA VAL A 116 -11.44 -14.79 -3.38
C VAL A 116 -10.14 -14.80 -4.16
N TYR A 117 -9.89 -13.73 -4.90
CA TYR A 117 -8.60 -13.46 -5.52
C TYR A 117 -7.81 -12.51 -4.65
N TRP A 118 -6.51 -12.75 -4.56
CA TRP A 118 -5.61 -12.00 -3.70
C TRP A 118 -4.32 -11.67 -4.43
N MET A 119 -3.83 -10.45 -4.24
CA MET A 119 -2.57 -10.00 -4.82
C MET A 119 -1.85 -9.11 -3.83
N SER A 120 -0.53 -9.33 -3.65
CA SER A 120 0.33 -8.51 -2.80
C SER A 120 1.24 -7.65 -3.65
N ILE A 121 1.38 -6.39 -3.29
CA ILE A 121 2.25 -5.42 -3.98
C ILE A 121 3.20 -4.84 -2.95
N ASP A 122 4.50 -4.87 -3.24
CA ASP A 122 5.53 -4.33 -2.35
C ASP A 122 6.09 -3.02 -2.88
N PHE A 123 6.27 -2.06 -1.96
CA PHE A 123 6.87 -0.76 -2.24
C PHE A 123 8.00 -0.48 -1.26
N MET A 124 9.00 0.24 -1.74
CA MET A 124 10.07 0.79 -0.91
C MET A 124 9.86 2.29 -0.78
N ILE A 125 9.79 2.79 0.46
CA ILE A 125 9.54 4.20 0.74
C ILE A 125 10.75 4.77 1.47
N LYS A 126 11.23 5.93 1.01
CA LYS A 126 12.20 6.73 1.76
C LYS A 126 11.50 7.97 2.25
N MET A 127 11.50 8.17 3.56
CA MET A 127 10.84 9.31 4.18
C MET A 127 11.76 10.01 5.17
N LYS A 128 11.45 11.27 5.42
CA LYS A 128 12.14 12.06 6.44
C LYS A 128 11.53 11.77 7.81
N ARG A 129 12.38 11.50 8.77
CA ARG A 129 11.93 11.28 10.15
C ARG A 129 11.50 12.57 10.81
#